data_68a42635bf3523b4457e98cf29c6111b
#
_entry.id   68a42635bf3523b4457e98cf29c6111b
#
_cell.length_a   1.000
_cell.length_b   1.000
_cell.length_c   1.000
_cell.angle_alpha   90.00
_cell.angle_beta   90.00
_cell.angle_gamma   90.00
#
_symmetry.space_group_name_H-M   'P 1'
#
loop_
_entity.id
_entity.type
_entity.pdbx_description
1 polymer ?
#
loop_
_entity_poly.entity_id
_entity_poly.type
_entity_poly.pdbx_seq_one_letter_code
_entity_poly.pdbx_strand_id
1 'polypeptide(L)'
;LIMEEITIYHNPNCGTSRNVLSMIRHAGIEPTIIEYLQTPPNRETLIELLQSMGISARELLRTNVPEFEAYGLANQAVAEKDIINAMLADPILINRPIVVTRKGVKLCRPSETLLDILPVPLPSPYIKEDGESVNPIEVKGEKDVIDD
;
A
#
# COMPACT_ATOMS: atom_id res chain seq x y z
N LEU A 1 12.25 -22.65 -10.78
CA LEU A 1 12.39 -21.48 -9.92
C LEU A 1 11.11 -20.65 -9.97
N ILE A 2 10.45 -20.54 -8.83
CA ILE A 2 9.22 -19.75 -8.73
C ILE A 2 9.61 -18.35 -8.31
N MET A 3 9.26 -17.36 -9.15
CA MET A 3 9.46 -15.96 -8.84
C MET A 3 8.15 -15.36 -8.33
N GLU A 4 8.23 -14.67 -7.20
CA GLU A 4 7.07 -13.93 -6.69
C GLU A 4 6.89 -12.66 -7.50
N GLU A 5 5.64 -12.38 -7.86
CA GLU A 5 5.31 -11.13 -8.55
C GLU A 5 4.65 -10.18 -7.57
N ILE A 6 5.27 -9.04 -7.37
CA ILE A 6 4.75 -7.98 -6.53
C ILE A 6 4.69 -6.71 -7.35
N THR A 7 3.58 -5.99 -7.24
CA THR A 7 3.45 -4.65 -7.82
C THR A 7 3.28 -3.65 -6.69
N ILE A 8 4.01 -2.55 -6.76
CA ILE A 8 3.86 -1.44 -5.82
C ILE A 8 3.48 -0.17 -6.57
N TYR A 9 2.38 0.46 -6.16
CA TYR A 9 2.01 1.79 -6.60
C TYR A 9 2.72 2.76 -5.67
N HIS A 10 3.78 3.36 -6.19
CA HIS A 10 4.86 3.98 -5.44
C HIS A 10 4.90 5.50 -5.62
N ASN A 11 5.19 6.19 -4.53
CA ASN A 11 5.53 7.61 -4.54
C ASN A 11 6.94 7.76 -3.95
N PRO A 12 7.96 8.10 -4.77
CA PRO A 12 9.33 8.20 -4.27
C PRO A 12 9.55 9.34 -3.28
N ASN A 13 8.61 10.29 -3.20
CA ASN A 13 8.68 11.40 -2.25
C ASN A 13 8.02 11.07 -0.90
N CYS A 14 7.52 9.85 -0.71
CA CYS A 14 6.86 9.41 0.52
C CYS A 14 7.77 8.44 1.27
N GLY A 15 8.12 8.76 2.53
CA GLY A 15 8.97 7.90 3.36
C GLY A 15 8.38 6.51 3.58
N THR A 16 7.07 6.42 3.84
CA THR A 16 6.39 5.13 3.99
C THR A 16 6.51 4.30 2.71
N SER A 17 6.29 4.93 1.55
CA SER A 17 6.39 4.25 0.27
C SER A 17 7.82 3.76 0.00
N ARG A 18 8.83 4.57 0.32
CA ARG A 18 10.24 4.16 0.20
C ARG A 18 10.56 2.99 1.13
N ASN A 19 10.09 3.03 2.38
CA ASN A 19 10.30 1.95 3.33
C ASN A 19 9.68 0.64 2.84
N VAL A 20 8.45 0.69 2.32
CA VAL A 20 7.77 -0.51 1.81
C VAL A 20 8.51 -1.10 0.62
N LEU A 21 8.95 -0.26 -0.32
CA LEU A 21 9.74 -0.71 -1.48
C LEU A 21 11.04 -1.39 -1.01
N SER A 22 11.74 -0.77 -0.07
CA SER A 22 12.98 -1.33 0.47
C SER A 22 12.73 -2.65 1.20
N MET A 23 11.62 -2.78 1.93
CA MET A 23 11.26 -4.02 2.62
C MET A 23 11.00 -5.16 1.63
N ILE A 24 10.33 -4.87 0.51
CA ILE A 24 10.12 -5.87 -0.54
C ILE A 24 11.47 -6.35 -1.08
N ARG A 25 12.37 -5.43 -1.34
CA ARG A 25 13.72 -5.75 -1.82
C ARG A 25 14.54 -6.50 -0.78
N HIS A 26 14.38 -6.13 0.50
CA HIS A 26 15.03 -6.83 1.62
C HIS A 26 14.58 -8.29 1.70
N ALA A 27 13.34 -8.57 1.32
CA ALA A 27 12.81 -9.93 1.24
C ALA A 27 13.33 -10.70 0.01
N GLY A 28 14.17 -10.08 -0.82
CA GLY A 28 14.76 -10.71 -1.99
C GLY A 28 13.91 -10.65 -3.25
N ILE A 29 12.93 -9.75 -3.29
CA ILE A 29 12.03 -9.61 -4.44
C ILE A 29 12.22 -8.24 -5.08
N GLU A 30 12.36 -8.23 -6.41
CA GLU A 30 12.33 -6.96 -7.15
C GLU A 30 10.91 -6.76 -7.70
N PRO A 31 10.14 -5.78 -7.18
CA PRO A 31 8.77 -5.59 -7.60
C PRO A 31 8.66 -4.84 -8.92
N THR A 32 7.49 -4.92 -9.54
CA THR A 32 7.11 -3.97 -10.58
C THR A 32 6.73 -2.66 -9.89
N ILE A 33 7.42 -1.59 -10.23
CA ILE A 33 7.20 -0.28 -9.61
C ILE A 33 6.37 0.57 -10.57
N ILE A 34 5.20 1.00 -10.11
CA ILE A 34 4.36 1.93 -10.84
C ILE A 34 4.38 3.25 -10.08
N GLU A 35 5.04 4.27 -10.65
CA GLU A 35 4.99 5.61 -10.10
C GLU A 35 3.68 6.24 -10.52
N TYR A 36 2.66 6.07 -9.70
CA TYR A 36 1.27 6.36 -10.05
C TYR A 36 0.99 7.84 -10.27
N LEU A 37 1.87 8.73 -9.81
CA LEU A 37 1.74 10.16 -10.12
C LEU A 37 2.10 10.46 -11.58
N GLN A 38 2.95 9.62 -12.20
CA GLN A 38 3.34 9.72 -13.61
C GLN A 38 2.49 8.82 -14.49
N THR A 39 2.14 7.64 -13.97
CA THR A 39 1.40 6.60 -14.68
C THR A 39 0.23 6.17 -13.80
N PRO A 40 -0.82 6.99 -13.69
CA PRO A 40 -1.94 6.68 -12.81
C PRO A 40 -2.73 5.48 -13.30
N PRO A 41 -3.38 4.74 -12.37
CA PRO A 41 -4.28 3.68 -12.78
C PRO A 41 -5.48 4.27 -13.51
N ASN A 42 -6.06 3.51 -14.44
CA ASN A 42 -7.33 3.89 -15.04
C ASN A 42 -8.46 3.56 -14.05
N ARG A 43 -9.70 3.96 -14.40
CA ARG A 43 -10.87 3.76 -13.52
C ARG A 43 -11.07 2.30 -13.16
N GLU A 44 -11.02 1.42 -14.13
CA GLU A 44 -11.25 -0.01 -13.93
C GLU A 44 -10.21 -0.58 -12.95
N THR A 45 -8.95 -0.26 -13.16
CA THR A 45 -7.86 -0.72 -12.27
C THR A 45 -8.03 -0.17 -10.85
N LEU A 46 -8.37 1.11 -10.72
CA LEU A 46 -8.59 1.71 -9.41
C LEU A 46 -9.74 1.04 -8.66
N ILE A 47 -10.84 0.78 -9.35
CA ILE A 47 -11.99 0.08 -8.77
C ILE A 47 -11.60 -1.33 -8.34
N GLU A 48 -10.85 -2.06 -9.17
CA GLU A 48 -10.37 -3.39 -8.84
C GLU A 48 -9.46 -3.38 -7.60
N LEU A 49 -8.58 -2.39 -7.50
CA LEU A 49 -7.71 -2.24 -6.34
C LEU A 49 -8.54 -2.01 -5.07
N LEU A 50 -9.53 -1.12 -5.13
CA LEU A 50 -10.41 -0.85 -3.99
C LEU A 50 -11.18 -2.11 -3.56
N GLN A 51 -11.73 -2.85 -4.53
CA GLN A 51 -12.45 -4.10 -4.24
C GLN A 51 -11.53 -5.13 -3.60
N SER A 52 -10.34 -5.30 -4.14
CA SER A 52 -9.36 -6.26 -3.61
C SER A 52 -8.85 -5.88 -2.23
N MET A 53 -8.72 -4.59 -1.95
CA MET A 53 -8.37 -4.11 -0.62
C MET A 53 -9.54 -4.19 0.37
N GLY A 54 -10.76 -4.24 -0.13
CA GLY A 54 -11.95 -4.24 0.71
C GLY A 54 -12.19 -2.90 1.42
N ILE A 55 -11.79 -1.80 0.80
CA ILE A 55 -11.97 -0.46 1.35
C ILE A 55 -12.71 0.44 0.35
N SER A 56 -13.28 1.52 0.86
CA SER A 56 -13.93 2.53 0.03
C SER A 56 -12.89 3.51 -0.54
N ALA A 57 -13.30 4.27 -1.56
CA ALA A 57 -12.45 5.34 -2.08
C ALA A 57 -12.16 6.39 -0.99
N ARG A 58 -13.13 6.65 -0.11
CA ARG A 58 -12.92 7.58 1.01
C ARG A 58 -11.82 7.09 1.96
N GLU A 59 -11.76 5.79 2.20
CA GLU A 59 -10.71 5.21 3.06
C GLU A 59 -9.33 5.26 2.40
N LEU A 60 -9.27 5.25 1.08
CA LEU A 60 -8.03 5.39 0.33
C LEU A 60 -7.60 6.83 0.15
N LEU A 61 -8.48 7.78 0.41
CA LEU A 61 -8.29 9.19 0.10
C LEU A 61 -7.22 9.82 0.97
N ARG A 62 -6.26 10.49 0.31
CA ARG A 62 -5.26 11.30 1.00
C ARG A 62 -5.84 12.67 1.32
N THR A 63 -5.77 13.06 2.60
CA THR A 63 -6.46 14.27 3.08
C THR A 63 -5.54 15.47 3.29
N ASN A 64 -4.22 15.25 3.39
CA ASN A 64 -3.27 16.31 3.71
C ASN A 64 -2.63 16.94 2.47
N VAL A 65 -3.42 17.12 1.43
CA VAL A 65 -2.99 17.76 0.18
C VAL A 65 -4.00 18.82 -0.22
N PRO A 66 -3.57 19.88 -0.94
CA PRO A 66 -4.47 20.98 -1.33
C PRO A 66 -5.67 20.52 -2.15
N GLU A 67 -5.51 19.48 -2.96
CA GLU A 67 -6.59 18.96 -3.81
C GLU A 67 -7.76 18.42 -3.01
N PHE A 68 -7.52 17.95 -1.78
CA PHE A 68 -8.59 17.48 -0.92
C PHE A 68 -9.63 18.57 -0.67
N GLU A 69 -9.18 19.77 -0.35
CA GLU A 69 -10.06 20.92 -0.15
C GLU A 69 -10.59 21.45 -1.47
N ALA A 70 -9.75 21.51 -2.50
CA ALA A 70 -10.12 22.04 -3.80
C ALA A 70 -11.31 21.31 -4.43
N TYR A 71 -11.41 20.00 -4.23
CA TYR A 71 -12.53 19.20 -4.71
C TYR A 71 -13.69 19.10 -3.71
N GLY A 72 -13.60 19.77 -2.56
CA GLY A 72 -14.66 19.73 -1.56
C GLY A 72 -14.81 18.36 -0.89
N LEU A 73 -13.73 17.58 -0.82
CA LEU A 73 -13.79 16.18 -0.37
C LEU A 73 -13.94 16.02 1.14
N ALA A 74 -13.81 17.11 1.90
CA ALA A 74 -14.11 17.10 3.34
C ALA A 74 -15.60 16.85 3.61
N ASN A 75 -16.45 17.16 2.65
CA ASN A 75 -17.89 16.91 2.77
C ASN A 75 -18.15 15.41 2.70
N GLN A 76 -18.66 14.81 3.78
CA GLN A 76 -18.90 13.38 3.88
C GLN A 76 -20.03 12.90 2.96
N ALA A 77 -20.83 13.81 2.40
CA ALA A 77 -21.90 13.48 1.47
C ALA A 77 -21.40 13.25 0.04
N VAL A 78 -20.14 13.52 -0.26
CA VAL A 78 -19.56 13.28 -1.60
C VAL A 78 -19.64 11.80 -1.93
N ALA A 79 -20.21 11.47 -3.08
CA ALA A 79 -20.42 10.10 -3.50
C ALA A 79 -19.11 9.40 -3.86
N GLU A 80 -19.10 8.08 -3.69
CA GLU A 80 -17.94 7.24 -4.00
C GLU A 80 -17.39 7.50 -5.42
N LYS A 81 -18.28 7.56 -6.41
CA LYS A 81 -17.87 7.79 -7.81
C LYS A 81 -17.17 9.13 -7.99
N ASP A 82 -17.57 10.14 -7.22
CA ASP A 82 -16.99 11.48 -7.34
C ASP A 82 -15.61 11.52 -6.69
N ILE A 83 -15.40 10.75 -5.63
CA ILE A 83 -14.06 10.59 -5.04
C ILE A 83 -13.14 9.88 -6.02
N ILE A 84 -13.63 8.82 -6.67
CA ILE A 84 -12.86 8.11 -7.69
C ILE A 84 -12.52 9.04 -8.85
N ASN A 85 -13.48 9.85 -9.31
CA ASN A 85 -13.24 10.84 -10.37
C ASN A 85 -12.12 11.82 -9.98
N ALA A 86 -12.13 12.30 -8.75
CA ALA A 86 -11.11 13.21 -8.25
C ALA A 86 -9.74 12.53 -8.22
N MET A 87 -9.66 11.28 -7.77
CA MET A 87 -8.41 10.50 -7.76
C MET A 87 -7.84 10.30 -9.16
N LEU A 88 -8.71 10.08 -10.15
CA LEU A 88 -8.27 9.90 -11.54
C LEU A 88 -7.81 11.21 -12.16
N ALA A 89 -8.44 12.33 -11.79
CA ALA A 89 -8.04 13.65 -12.25
C ALA A 89 -6.74 14.12 -11.59
N ASP A 90 -6.59 13.85 -10.28
CA ASP A 90 -5.42 14.24 -9.50
C ASP A 90 -4.95 13.05 -8.64
N PRO A 91 -4.08 12.20 -9.20
CA PRO A 91 -3.63 10.99 -8.50
C PRO A 91 -2.95 11.22 -7.16
N ILE A 92 -2.50 12.44 -6.88
CA ILE A 92 -1.96 12.77 -5.55
C ILE A 92 -2.96 12.51 -4.43
N LEU A 93 -4.25 12.45 -4.76
CA LEU A 93 -5.33 12.13 -3.82
C LEU A 93 -5.37 10.66 -3.43
N ILE A 94 -4.63 9.80 -4.13
CA ILE A 94 -4.55 8.38 -3.79
C ILE A 94 -3.50 8.21 -2.69
N ASN A 95 -3.89 7.59 -1.59
CA ASN A 95 -2.96 7.27 -0.51
C ASN A 95 -1.99 6.17 -0.97
N ARG A 96 -0.85 6.03 -0.30
CA ARG A 96 0.28 5.26 -0.83
C ARG A 96 1.11 4.63 0.30
N PRO A 97 1.82 3.54 0.00
CA PRO A 97 1.81 2.78 -1.24
C PRO A 97 0.72 1.72 -1.23
N ILE A 98 0.22 1.37 -2.41
CA ILE A 98 -0.64 0.20 -2.58
C ILE A 98 0.25 -0.92 -3.10
N VAL A 99 0.16 -2.10 -2.47
CA VAL A 99 0.97 -3.26 -2.85
C VAL A 99 0.04 -4.41 -3.22
N VAL A 100 0.37 -5.05 -4.34
CA VAL A 100 -0.35 -6.21 -4.87
C VAL A 100 0.58 -7.42 -4.83
N THR A 101 0.16 -8.48 -4.16
CA THR A 101 0.87 -9.76 -4.13
C THR A 101 -0.13 -10.89 -4.36
N ARG A 102 0.37 -12.13 -4.48
CA ARG A 102 -0.54 -13.29 -4.58
C ARG A 102 -1.37 -13.50 -3.30
N LYS A 103 -0.95 -12.90 -2.18
CA LYS A 103 -1.66 -13.02 -0.91
C LYS A 103 -2.73 -11.94 -0.72
N GLY A 104 -2.72 -10.91 -1.53
CA GLY A 104 -3.73 -9.86 -1.45
C GLY A 104 -3.24 -8.50 -1.89
N VAL A 105 -4.07 -7.50 -1.65
CA VAL A 105 -3.80 -6.10 -2.00
C VAL A 105 -4.03 -5.27 -0.74
N LYS A 106 -3.06 -4.41 -0.41
CA LYS A 106 -3.19 -3.54 0.77
C LYS A 106 -2.59 -2.16 0.55
N LEU A 107 -3.21 -1.17 1.16
CA LEU A 107 -2.59 0.11 1.42
C LEU A 107 -1.63 -0.11 2.60
N CYS A 108 -0.33 -0.07 2.33
CA CYS A 108 0.71 -0.40 3.32
C CYS A 108 1.10 0.83 4.14
N ARG A 109 0.16 1.32 4.92
CA ARG A 109 0.34 2.38 5.89
C ARG A 109 -0.30 1.96 7.21
N PRO A 110 0.49 1.76 8.27
CA PRO A 110 1.97 1.85 8.35
C PRO A 110 2.68 0.79 7.50
N SER A 111 3.99 0.96 7.32
CA SER A 111 4.81 0.09 6.46
C SER A 111 4.69 -1.39 6.82
N GLU A 112 4.55 -1.69 8.11
CA GLU A 112 4.45 -3.05 8.64
C GLU A 112 3.24 -3.82 8.09
N THR A 113 2.23 -3.12 7.59
CA THR A 113 1.07 -3.73 6.94
C THR A 113 1.50 -4.63 5.77
N LEU A 114 2.64 -4.32 5.14
CA LEU A 114 3.20 -5.16 4.08
C LEU A 114 3.35 -6.61 4.53
N LEU A 115 3.69 -6.85 5.80
CA LEU A 115 3.95 -8.21 6.30
C LEU A 115 2.71 -9.11 6.18
N ASP A 116 1.51 -8.53 6.18
CA ASP A 116 0.26 -9.28 6.06
C ASP A 116 0.12 -9.95 4.69
N ILE A 117 0.75 -9.40 3.67
CA ILE A 117 0.62 -9.88 2.29
C ILE A 117 1.96 -10.23 1.64
N LEU A 118 3.07 -10.09 2.36
CA LEU A 118 4.38 -10.47 1.83
C LEU A 118 4.43 -11.98 1.67
N PRO A 119 4.67 -12.51 0.45
CA PRO A 119 4.56 -13.94 0.19
C PRO A 119 5.72 -14.76 0.72
N VAL A 120 6.80 -14.11 1.13
CA VAL A 120 7.96 -14.75 1.76
C VAL A 120 8.29 -13.99 3.05
N PRO A 121 8.86 -14.66 4.07
CA PRO A 121 9.20 -13.95 5.31
C PRO A 121 10.38 -13.00 5.10
N LEU A 122 10.46 -11.96 5.95
CA LEU A 122 11.68 -11.16 6.02
C LEU A 122 12.81 -12.05 6.53
N PRO A 123 13.97 -12.09 5.86
CA PRO A 123 15.09 -12.93 6.29
C PRO A 123 15.76 -12.42 7.57
N SER A 124 15.58 -11.15 7.89
CA SER A 124 16.13 -10.50 9.07
C SER A 124 15.35 -9.21 9.31
N PRO A 125 15.50 -8.58 10.49
CA PRO A 125 14.84 -7.28 10.71
C PRO A 125 15.22 -6.25 9.65
N TYR A 126 14.24 -5.45 9.25
CA TYR A 126 14.45 -4.32 8.35
C TYR A 126 14.51 -3.04 9.18
N ILE A 127 15.48 -2.18 8.90
CA ILE A 127 15.61 -0.88 9.57
C ILE A 127 15.05 0.20 8.65
N LYS A 128 14.00 0.88 9.11
CA LYS A 128 13.38 1.98 8.38
C LYS A 128 14.29 3.20 8.33
N GLU A 129 13.95 4.15 7.48
CA GLU A 129 14.72 5.40 7.34
C GLU A 129 14.87 6.16 8.65
N ASP A 130 13.86 6.08 9.53
CA ASP A 130 13.88 6.77 10.84
C ASP A 130 14.61 5.96 11.92
N GLY A 131 15.16 4.79 11.58
CA GLY A 131 15.86 3.92 12.51
C GLY A 131 14.98 2.89 13.21
N GLU A 132 13.68 2.94 13.01
CA GLU A 132 12.74 1.98 13.60
C GLU A 132 12.90 0.61 12.95
N SER A 133 12.84 -0.45 13.74
CA SER A 133 13.02 -1.82 13.25
C SER A 133 11.70 -2.49 12.96
N VAL A 134 11.62 -3.18 11.82
CA VAL A 134 10.51 -4.07 11.49
C VAL A 134 11.03 -5.50 11.57
N ASN A 135 10.47 -6.28 12.49
CA ASN A 135 10.92 -7.64 12.73
C ASN A 135 10.12 -8.64 11.89
N PRO A 136 10.73 -9.80 11.54
CA PRO A 136 9.99 -10.87 10.88
C PRO A 136 8.78 -11.31 11.72
N ILE A 137 7.69 -11.66 11.02
CA ILE A 137 6.49 -12.18 11.71
C ILE A 137 6.79 -13.59 12.23
N GLU A 138 6.46 -13.84 13.51
CA GLU A 138 6.54 -15.18 14.08
C GLU A 138 5.36 -16.03 13.62
N VAL A 139 5.58 -17.36 13.58
CA VAL A 139 4.52 -18.30 13.23
C VAL A 139 3.60 -18.45 14.45
N LYS A 140 2.42 -17.85 14.37
CA LYS A 140 1.48 -17.78 15.49
C LYS A 140 1.04 -19.14 16.01
N GLY A 141 0.83 -20.11 15.11
CA GLY A 141 0.40 -21.45 15.50
C GLY A 141 1.36 -22.12 16.46
N GLU A 142 2.67 -22.00 16.23
CA GLU A 142 3.69 -22.53 17.11
C GLU A 142 3.70 -21.82 18.47
N LYS A 143 3.56 -20.50 18.42
CA LYS A 143 3.58 -19.71 19.64
C LYS A 143 2.36 -19.99 20.51
N ASP A 144 1.18 -20.09 19.91
CA ASP A 144 -0.06 -20.38 20.62
C ASP A 144 0.00 -21.75 21.31
N VAL A 145 0.58 -22.74 20.64
CA VAL A 145 0.74 -24.08 21.21
C VAL A 145 1.69 -24.06 22.43
N ILE A 146 2.74 -23.25 22.36
CA ILE A 146 3.71 -23.13 23.44
C ILE A 146 3.10 -22.39 24.64
N ASP A 147 2.30 -21.38 24.39
CA ASP A 147 1.71 -20.54 25.43
C ASP A 147 0.56 -21.23 26.18
N ASP A 148 -0.02 -22.24 25.58
CA ASP A 148 -1.06 -23.03 26.19
C ASP A 148 -0.47 -24.07 27.16
#